data_7567fbd561a29ef33cac69db18c3715a
#
_entry.id   7567fbd561a29ef33cac69db18c3715a
#
_cell.length_a   1.000
_cell.length_b   1.000
_cell.length_c   1.000
_cell.angle_alpha   90.00
_cell.angle_beta   90.00
_cell.angle_gamma   90.00
#
_symmetry.space_group_name_H-M   'P 1'
#
loop_
_entity.id
_entity.type
_entity.pdbx_description
1 polymer ?
#
loop_
_entity_poly.entity_id
_entity_poly.type
_entity_poly.pdbx_seq_one_letter_code
_entity_poly.pdbx_strand_id
1 'polypeptide(L)'
;ASDKVMTICYALGWTQHSVGSQNIRTMALIQLLLGNMGRPGGGINALRGHANVQGITDMCAYSEVLSGYMSAPTEADVDRETYLKARTGKPLRPNQMAFTQNFPKWHTSLMKAYFGNAATKDNDFAYHWIPKRDGAYDILAIFERMHQGKVNGFVVQGFNPLAAVPNKKKLSAALSKLKFLVVMDPLETETSEFWKNFGPLNDVDASKI
;
A
#
# COMPACT_ATOMS: atom_id res chain seq x y z
N ALA A 1 19.69 33.76 -9.26
CA ALA A 1 19.05 32.59 -9.87
C ALA A 1 17.53 32.71 -10.02
N SER A 2 16.98 33.91 -9.93
CA SER A 2 15.54 34.18 -10.09
C SER A 2 15.01 33.92 -11.50
N ASP A 3 15.90 33.82 -12.47
CA ASP A 3 15.65 33.57 -13.89
C ASP A 3 15.65 32.06 -14.25
N LYS A 4 16.03 31.20 -13.31
CA LYS A 4 16.14 29.74 -13.53
C LYS A 4 15.04 28.98 -12.82
N VAL A 5 14.66 27.86 -13.41
CA VAL A 5 13.65 26.94 -12.87
C VAL A 5 14.34 25.65 -12.44
N MET A 6 13.93 25.11 -11.31
CA MET A 6 14.47 23.88 -10.74
C MET A 6 13.36 22.85 -10.55
N THR A 7 13.62 21.62 -10.95
CA THR A 7 12.83 20.45 -10.59
C THR A 7 13.61 19.57 -9.60
N ILE A 8 12.96 19.06 -8.60
CA ILE A 8 13.52 18.06 -7.69
C ILE A 8 12.94 16.69 -8.07
N CYS A 9 13.79 15.78 -8.53
CA CYS A 9 13.42 14.39 -8.77
C CYS A 9 13.83 13.54 -7.56
N TYR A 10 12.95 12.65 -7.11
CA TYR A 10 13.24 11.79 -5.98
C TYR A 10 12.59 10.40 -6.13
N ALA A 11 13.09 9.46 -5.36
CA ALA A 11 12.56 8.09 -5.25
C ALA A 11 12.78 7.57 -3.82
N LEU A 12 13.06 6.28 -3.67
CA LEU A 12 13.12 5.58 -2.37
C LEU A 12 14.23 6.10 -1.45
N GLY A 13 15.30 6.70 -1.98
CA GLY A 13 16.34 7.33 -1.18
C GLY A 13 15.84 8.47 -0.27
N TRP A 14 14.67 9.04 -0.58
CA TRP A 14 14.00 10.05 0.25
C TRP A 14 12.78 9.51 1.00
N THR A 15 12.10 8.50 0.45
CA THR A 15 10.83 8.02 1.00
C THR A 15 10.98 6.89 2.00
N GLN A 16 11.97 6.01 1.84
CA GLN A 16 12.18 4.86 2.73
C GLN A 16 13.03 5.22 3.95
N HIS A 17 12.61 6.25 4.68
CA HIS A 17 13.21 6.72 5.93
C HIS A 17 12.12 6.94 6.97
N SER A 18 12.49 6.88 8.25
CA SER A 18 11.56 7.14 9.36
C SER A 18 10.87 8.50 9.26
N VAL A 19 11.55 9.48 8.67
CA VAL A 19 11.05 10.85 8.47
C VAL A 19 10.82 11.19 6.99
N GLY A 20 10.58 10.20 6.15
CA GLY A 20 10.46 10.36 4.69
C GLY A 20 9.42 11.40 4.26
N SER A 21 8.26 11.43 4.90
CA SER A 21 7.22 12.43 4.63
C SER A 21 7.68 13.85 4.94
N GLN A 22 8.42 14.06 6.02
CA GLN A 22 8.99 15.35 6.38
C GLN A 22 10.07 15.79 5.40
N ASN A 23 10.91 14.87 4.94
CA ASN A 23 11.91 15.14 3.92
C ASN A 23 11.25 15.66 2.63
N ILE A 24 10.20 15.01 2.16
CA ILE A 24 9.46 15.40 0.96
C ILE A 24 8.77 16.75 1.17
N ARG A 25 8.16 17.00 2.33
CA ARG A 25 7.58 18.30 2.67
C ARG A 25 8.62 19.42 2.63
N THR A 26 9.83 19.16 3.11
CA THR A 26 10.92 20.14 3.06
C THR A 26 11.30 20.49 1.61
N MET A 27 11.37 19.51 0.72
CA MET A 27 11.57 19.77 -0.70
C MET A 27 10.43 20.60 -1.30
N ALA A 28 9.19 20.32 -0.93
CA ALA A 28 8.04 21.11 -1.36
C ALA A 28 8.13 22.56 -0.87
N LEU A 29 8.52 22.79 0.39
CA LEU A 29 8.74 24.11 0.94
C LEU A 29 9.83 24.88 0.19
N ILE A 30 10.95 24.24 -0.13
CA ILE A 30 12.02 24.86 -0.92
C ILE A 30 11.49 25.31 -2.29
N GLN A 31 10.74 24.49 -2.98
CA GLN A 31 10.15 24.82 -4.28
C GLN A 31 9.15 25.97 -4.20
N LEU A 32 8.36 26.02 -3.14
CA LEU A 32 7.44 27.13 -2.88
C LEU A 32 8.19 28.44 -2.60
N LEU A 33 9.22 28.42 -1.74
CA LEU A 33 10.04 29.58 -1.42
C LEU A 33 10.78 30.13 -2.62
N LEU A 34 11.20 29.26 -3.54
CA LEU A 34 11.87 29.65 -4.78
C LEU A 34 10.90 30.08 -5.88
N GLY A 35 9.60 30.00 -5.65
CA GLY A 35 8.57 30.33 -6.65
C GLY A 35 8.58 29.40 -7.87
N ASN A 36 9.04 28.16 -7.72
CA ASN A 36 9.13 27.18 -8.82
C ASN A 36 7.85 26.40 -9.06
N MET A 37 6.92 26.36 -8.09
CA MET A 37 5.66 25.67 -8.25
C MET A 37 4.75 26.37 -9.26
N GLY A 38 4.20 25.60 -10.20
CA GLY A 38 3.35 26.13 -11.28
C GLY A 38 4.12 26.74 -12.47
N ARG A 39 5.43 26.73 -12.46
CA ARG A 39 6.25 27.15 -13.62
C ARG A 39 6.61 25.94 -14.49
N PRO A 40 6.61 26.08 -15.82
CA PRO A 40 7.09 25.00 -16.69
C PRO A 40 8.50 24.54 -16.31
N GLY A 41 8.69 23.24 -16.12
CA GLY A 41 9.95 22.64 -15.67
C GLY A 41 10.23 22.80 -14.17
N GLY A 42 9.34 23.39 -13.37
CA GLY A 42 9.47 23.52 -11.93
C GLY A 42 8.65 22.46 -11.16
N GLY A 43 8.98 22.25 -9.90
CA GLY A 43 8.22 21.39 -9.02
C GLY A 43 8.98 20.19 -8.46
N ILE A 44 8.22 19.18 -8.05
CA ILE A 44 8.73 17.94 -7.47
C ILE A 44 8.21 16.77 -8.28
N ASN A 45 9.09 15.85 -8.65
CA ASN A 45 8.75 14.68 -9.45
C ASN A 45 9.19 13.39 -8.74
N ALA A 46 8.22 12.60 -8.30
CA ALA A 46 8.47 11.25 -7.80
C ALA A 46 8.75 10.31 -8.98
N LEU A 47 9.98 9.82 -9.08
CA LEU A 47 10.37 8.84 -10.10
C LEU A 47 9.87 7.45 -9.66
N ARG A 48 8.69 7.09 -10.10
CA ARG A 48 8.07 5.81 -9.75
C ARG A 48 8.95 4.64 -10.19
N GLY A 49 9.06 3.60 -9.37
CA GLY A 49 9.88 2.43 -9.68
C GLY A 49 9.12 1.43 -10.56
N HIS A 50 8.06 0.85 -10.03
CA HIS A 50 7.27 -0.16 -10.73
C HIS A 50 6.42 0.45 -11.85
N ALA A 51 6.31 -0.28 -12.97
CA ALA A 51 5.44 0.12 -14.07
C ALA A 51 3.99 0.27 -13.59
N ASN A 52 3.37 1.40 -13.92
CA ASN A 52 1.99 1.74 -13.58
C ASN A 52 1.63 1.60 -12.07
N VAL A 53 2.57 1.88 -11.19
CA VAL A 53 2.31 1.82 -9.74
C VAL A 53 1.18 2.76 -9.30
N GLN A 54 0.96 3.87 -9.99
CA GLN A 54 -0.17 4.77 -9.72
C GLN A 54 -1.51 4.11 -10.11
N GLY A 55 -1.57 3.39 -11.21
CA GLY A 55 -2.76 2.64 -11.59
C GLY A 55 -3.15 1.58 -10.57
N ILE A 56 -2.19 0.88 -9.98
CA ILE A 56 -2.44 -0.07 -8.87
C ILE A 56 -3.02 0.66 -7.65
N THR A 57 -2.48 1.83 -7.31
CA THR A 57 -3.00 2.66 -6.22
C THR A 57 -4.41 3.14 -6.50
N ASP A 58 -4.69 3.59 -7.72
CA ASP A 58 -6.02 4.05 -8.13
C ASP A 58 -7.05 2.92 -8.14
N MET A 59 -6.66 1.71 -8.50
CA MET A 59 -7.48 0.50 -8.41
C MET A 59 -7.63 -0.04 -6.98
N CYS A 60 -6.91 0.55 -6.02
CA CYS A 60 -6.93 0.14 -4.62
C CYS A 60 -6.52 -1.33 -4.39
N ALA A 61 -5.51 -1.78 -5.12
CA ALA A 61 -4.94 -3.12 -4.98
C ALA A 61 -3.98 -3.23 -3.78
N TYR A 62 -4.25 -2.49 -2.71
CA TYR A 62 -3.56 -2.57 -1.42
C TYR A 62 -4.51 -3.02 -0.32
N SER A 63 -4.03 -3.85 0.60
CA SER A 63 -4.80 -4.35 1.74
C SER A 63 -5.38 -3.26 2.66
N GLU A 64 -4.81 -2.06 2.61
CA GLU A 64 -5.12 -0.97 3.52
C GLU A 64 -6.05 0.08 2.92
N VAL A 65 -6.39 -0.04 1.65
CA VAL A 65 -7.10 1.01 0.90
C VAL A 65 -8.31 0.45 0.16
N LEU A 66 -9.42 1.15 0.27
CA LEU A 66 -10.62 0.96 -0.54
C LEU A 66 -10.67 1.98 -1.67
N SER A 67 -11.49 1.75 -2.70
CA SER A 67 -11.69 2.68 -3.82
C SER A 67 -12.04 4.09 -3.32
N GLY A 68 -11.50 5.11 -3.99
CA GLY A 68 -11.59 6.50 -3.55
C GLY A 68 -10.59 6.87 -2.45
N TYR A 69 -9.51 6.08 -2.30
CA TYR A 69 -8.47 6.27 -1.27
C TYR A 69 -9.02 6.27 0.16
N MET A 70 -10.15 5.61 0.37
CA MET A 70 -10.65 5.37 1.72
C MET A 70 -9.82 4.27 2.38
N SER A 71 -9.44 4.45 3.64
CA SER A 71 -8.74 3.38 4.36
C SER A 71 -9.68 2.21 4.64
N ALA A 72 -9.20 0.99 4.47
CA ALA A 72 -9.95 -0.21 4.84
C ALA A 72 -10.30 -0.20 6.34
N PRO A 73 -11.48 -0.69 6.74
CA PRO A 73 -11.86 -0.71 8.14
C PRO A 73 -10.96 -1.68 8.95
N THR A 74 -10.84 -1.39 10.23
CA THR A 74 -10.15 -2.21 11.22
C THR A 74 -11.15 -2.82 12.21
N GLU A 75 -10.73 -3.75 13.03
CA GLU A 75 -11.58 -4.31 14.10
C GLU A 75 -12.09 -3.25 15.08
N ALA A 76 -11.36 -2.15 15.26
CA ALA A 76 -11.80 -1.02 16.09
C ALA A 76 -12.98 -0.24 15.47
N ASP A 77 -13.21 -0.37 14.19
CA ASP A 77 -14.33 0.25 13.48
C ASP A 77 -15.57 -0.64 13.60
N VAL A 78 -16.17 -0.66 14.80
CA VAL A 78 -17.25 -1.60 15.17
C VAL A 78 -18.48 -1.48 14.27
N ASP A 79 -18.77 -0.28 13.80
CA ASP A 79 -19.88 0.03 12.90
C ASP A 79 -19.50 1.07 11.85
N ARG A 80 -20.38 1.29 10.89
CA ARG A 80 -20.17 2.24 9.80
C ARG A 80 -20.10 3.69 10.27
N GLU A 81 -20.83 4.05 11.31
CA GLU A 81 -20.81 5.41 11.86
C GLU A 81 -19.44 5.72 12.47
N THR A 82 -18.94 4.85 13.32
CA THR A 82 -17.59 4.94 13.91
C THR A 82 -16.51 5.04 12.84
N TYR A 83 -16.58 4.15 11.83
CA TYR A 83 -15.66 4.15 10.71
C TYR A 83 -15.64 5.49 9.97
N LEU A 84 -16.80 6.02 9.59
CA LEU A 84 -16.92 7.27 8.84
C LEU A 84 -16.55 8.48 9.69
N LYS A 85 -16.97 8.53 10.96
CA LYS A 85 -16.65 9.61 11.88
C LYS A 85 -15.15 9.81 12.05
N ALA A 86 -14.40 8.73 12.15
CA ALA A 86 -12.95 8.78 12.30
C ALA A 86 -12.21 9.29 11.03
N ARG A 87 -12.84 9.16 9.85
CA ARG A 87 -12.16 9.37 8.55
C ARG A 87 -12.74 10.52 7.73
N THR A 88 -13.91 11.01 8.07
CA THR A 88 -14.54 12.14 7.36
C THR A 88 -13.87 13.43 7.78
N GLY A 89 -13.15 14.04 6.87
CA GLY A 89 -12.49 15.33 7.09
C GLY A 89 -13.46 16.48 7.05
N LYS A 90 -13.07 17.56 7.70
CA LYS A 90 -13.77 18.85 7.64
C LYS A 90 -12.83 19.90 7.06
N PRO A 91 -13.33 20.85 6.25
CA PRO A 91 -12.54 21.98 5.81
C PRO A 91 -12.02 22.78 7.01
N LEU A 92 -10.78 23.24 6.94
CA LEU A 92 -10.16 24.06 8.02
C LEU A 92 -10.70 25.48 8.05
N ARG A 93 -11.20 25.98 6.93
CA ARG A 93 -11.72 27.34 6.76
C ARG A 93 -13.00 27.32 5.92
N PRO A 94 -13.89 28.32 6.06
CA PRO A 94 -15.01 28.48 5.14
C PRO A 94 -14.54 28.52 3.68
N ASN A 95 -15.32 27.94 2.79
CA ASN A 95 -15.05 27.85 1.35
C ASN A 95 -13.81 27.03 0.93
N GLN A 96 -13.21 26.26 1.85
CA GLN A 96 -12.21 25.25 1.52
C GLN A 96 -12.85 23.88 1.29
N MET A 97 -12.18 23.09 0.50
CA MET A 97 -12.51 21.67 0.35
C MET A 97 -11.61 20.81 1.23
N ALA A 98 -12.18 19.75 1.80
CA ALA A 98 -11.41 18.62 2.33
C ALA A 98 -11.73 17.39 1.47
N PHE A 99 -10.70 16.74 0.92
CA PHE A 99 -10.87 15.56 0.07
C PHE A 99 -11.80 14.53 0.71
N THR A 100 -11.61 14.25 1.99
CA THR A 100 -12.32 13.22 2.73
C THR A 100 -13.72 13.62 3.21
N GLN A 101 -14.17 14.87 2.97
CA GLN A 101 -15.52 15.31 3.40
C GLN A 101 -16.65 14.53 2.73
N ASN A 102 -16.40 13.94 1.56
CA ASN A 102 -17.36 13.16 0.81
C ASN A 102 -17.28 11.64 1.08
N PHE A 103 -16.46 11.20 2.01
CA PHE A 103 -16.31 9.76 2.33
C PHE A 103 -17.63 9.06 2.63
N PRO A 104 -18.62 9.65 3.34
CA PRO A 104 -19.91 9.00 3.54
C PRO A 104 -20.64 8.67 2.24
N LYS A 105 -20.58 9.57 1.24
CA LYS A 105 -21.18 9.36 -0.08
C LYS A 105 -20.41 8.31 -0.87
N TRP A 106 -19.09 8.40 -0.89
CA TRP A 106 -18.24 7.46 -1.62
C TRP A 106 -18.32 6.05 -1.05
N HIS A 107 -18.33 5.92 0.28
CA HIS A 107 -18.52 4.63 0.93
C HIS A 107 -19.88 4.01 0.58
N THR A 108 -20.95 4.78 0.64
CA THR A 108 -22.28 4.31 0.23
C THR A 108 -22.29 3.84 -1.23
N SER A 109 -21.68 4.61 -2.13
CA SER A 109 -21.57 4.28 -3.54
C SER A 109 -20.77 2.98 -3.76
N LEU A 110 -19.65 2.85 -3.05
CA LEU A 110 -18.80 1.66 -3.11
C LEU A 110 -19.53 0.40 -2.63
N MET A 111 -20.22 0.49 -1.47
CA MET A 111 -20.98 -0.64 -0.95
C MET A 111 -22.11 -1.07 -1.91
N LYS A 112 -22.76 -0.10 -2.54
CA LYS A 112 -23.76 -0.42 -3.59
C LYS A 112 -23.13 -1.01 -4.84
N ALA A 113 -21.90 -0.61 -5.20
CA ALA A 113 -21.19 -1.23 -6.31
C ALA A 113 -20.83 -2.69 -6.02
N TYR A 114 -20.45 -3.01 -4.78
CA TYR A 114 -20.12 -4.38 -4.37
C TYR A 114 -21.34 -5.28 -4.19
N PHE A 115 -22.40 -4.78 -3.56
CA PHE A 115 -23.52 -5.60 -3.08
C PHE A 115 -24.86 -5.27 -3.73
N GLY A 116 -24.89 -4.33 -4.68
CA GLY A 116 -26.08 -3.97 -5.43
C GLY A 116 -27.25 -3.57 -4.53
N ASN A 117 -28.42 -4.11 -4.81
CA ASN A 117 -29.66 -3.83 -4.08
C ASN A 117 -29.65 -4.38 -2.64
N ALA A 118 -28.74 -5.29 -2.30
CA ALA A 118 -28.63 -5.81 -0.96
C ALA A 118 -28.00 -4.80 0.03
N ALA A 119 -27.26 -3.80 -0.47
CA ALA A 119 -26.73 -2.71 0.34
C ALA A 119 -27.80 -1.65 0.61
N THR A 120 -28.51 -1.77 1.72
CA THR A 120 -29.61 -0.89 2.12
C THR A 120 -29.25 -0.03 3.32
N LYS A 121 -30.03 1.01 3.58
CA LYS A 121 -29.84 1.84 4.76
C LYS A 121 -30.03 1.04 6.05
N ASP A 122 -30.93 0.06 6.05
CA ASP A 122 -31.29 -0.72 7.25
C ASP A 122 -30.20 -1.69 7.69
N ASN A 123 -29.25 -2.02 6.78
CA ASN A 123 -28.08 -2.86 7.09
C ASN A 123 -26.75 -2.10 6.98
N ASP A 124 -26.78 -0.79 7.21
CA ASP A 124 -25.58 0.08 7.10
C ASP A 124 -24.87 -0.05 5.75
N PHE A 125 -25.63 -0.24 4.69
CA PHE A 125 -25.13 -0.48 3.34
C PHE A 125 -24.19 -1.68 3.25
N ALA A 126 -24.49 -2.74 4.01
CA ALA A 126 -23.71 -3.97 4.07
C ALA A 126 -22.27 -3.77 4.61
N TYR A 127 -22.05 -2.76 5.43
CA TYR A 127 -20.74 -2.45 6.05
C TYR A 127 -20.14 -3.67 6.76
N HIS A 128 -20.95 -4.47 7.45
CA HIS A 128 -20.50 -5.65 8.19
C HIS A 128 -20.10 -6.84 7.30
N TRP A 129 -20.35 -6.76 5.98
CA TRP A 129 -19.99 -7.82 5.03
C TRP A 129 -18.56 -7.66 4.50
N ILE A 130 -17.96 -6.48 4.65
CA ILE A 130 -16.57 -6.28 4.26
C ILE A 130 -15.62 -6.74 5.36
N PRO A 131 -14.47 -7.35 5.00
CA PRO A 131 -13.50 -7.79 5.99
C PRO A 131 -12.90 -6.59 6.73
N LYS A 132 -12.57 -6.80 7.99
CA LYS A 132 -11.87 -5.84 8.83
C LYS A 132 -10.44 -6.31 9.08
N ARG A 133 -9.51 -5.39 9.12
CA ARG A 133 -8.11 -5.71 9.40
C ARG A 133 -7.89 -5.86 10.90
N ASP A 134 -7.22 -6.94 11.29
CA ASP A 134 -6.81 -7.24 12.66
C ASP A 134 -5.42 -6.69 13.01
N GLY A 135 -4.80 -5.94 12.11
CA GLY A 135 -3.47 -5.36 12.32
C GLY A 135 -2.82 -4.82 11.04
N ALA A 136 -1.51 -4.67 11.07
CA ALA A 136 -0.72 -4.25 9.93
C ALA A 136 -0.58 -5.37 8.89
N TYR A 137 -0.61 -4.97 7.62
CA TYR A 137 -0.45 -5.85 6.46
C TYR A 137 0.57 -5.28 5.46
N ASP A 138 1.49 -4.44 5.93
CA ASP A 138 2.65 -4.04 5.14
C ASP A 138 3.55 -5.26 4.83
N ILE A 139 4.49 -5.05 3.93
CA ILE A 139 5.31 -6.16 3.43
C ILE A 139 6.09 -6.90 4.54
N LEU A 140 6.58 -6.19 5.55
CA LEU A 140 7.31 -6.82 6.66
C LEU A 140 6.37 -7.59 7.58
N ALA A 141 5.19 -7.02 7.87
CA ALA A 141 4.16 -7.66 8.68
C ALA A 141 3.61 -8.92 8.02
N ILE A 142 3.41 -8.93 6.70
CA ILE A 142 2.96 -10.11 5.95
C ILE A 142 3.99 -11.24 6.05
N PHE A 143 5.28 -10.97 5.87
CA PHE A 143 6.30 -12.01 6.01
C PHE A 143 6.45 -12.50 7.46
N GLU A 144 6.23 -11.62 8.45
CA GLU A 144 6.16 -12.04 9.85
C GLU A 144 4.97 -13.01 10.09
N ARG A 145 3.77 -12.66 9.61
CA ARG A 145 2.60 -13.54 9.69
C ARG A 145 2.80 -14.86 8.96
N MET A 146 3.46 -14.82 7.82
CA MET A 146 3.85 -16.02 7.05
C MET A 146 4.84 -16.88 7.85
N HIS A 147 5.85 -16.27 8.46
CA HIS A 147 6.80 -16.95 9.33
C HIS A 147 6.13 -17.59 10.56
N GLN A 148 5.06 -16.98 11.06
CA GLN A 148 4.21 -17.53 12.13
C GLN A 148 3.24 -18.63 11.65
N GLY A 149 3.22 -18.97 10.35
CA GLY A 149 2.31 -19.96 9.78
C GLY A 149 0.85 -19.51 9.66
N LYS A 150 0.61 -18.18 9.69
CA LYS A 150 -0.74 -17.59 9.59
C LYS A 150 -1.18 -17.32 8.14
N VAL A 151 -0.31 -17.57 7.17
CA VAL A 151 -0.59 -17.38 5.73
C VAL A 151 -0.54 -18.75 5.07
N ASN A 152 -1.60 -19.14 4.38
CA ASN A 152 -1.70 -20.43 3.72
C ASN A 152 -1.13 -20.44 2.30
N GLY A 153 -1.28 -19.35 1.58
CA GLY A 153 -0.84 -19.25 0.20
C GLY A 153 -0.36 -17.84 -0.13
N PHE A 154 0.53 -17.75 -1.12
CA PHE A 154 1.06 -16.48 -1.57
C PHE A 154 1.18 -16.46 -3.09
N VAL A 155 0.69 -15.40 -3.72
CA VAL A 155 0.85 -15.16 -5.15
C VAL A 155 1.78 -13.96 -5.32
N VAL A 156 2.91 -14.18 -5.98
CA VAL A 156 3.93 -13.16 -6.24
C VAL A 156 3.93 -12.85 -7.73
N GLN A 157 3.64 -11.61 -8.07
CA GLN A 157 3.61 -11.16 -9.45
C GLN A 157 4.57 -10.01 -9.67
N GLY A 158 5.60 -10.21 -10.51
CA GLY A 158 6.56 -9.18 -10.89
C GLY A 158 7.35 -8.60 -9.71
N PHE A 159 7.60 -9.40 -8.68
CA PHE A 159 8.31 -9.01 -7.48
C PHE A 159 9.18 -10.16 -6.97
N ASN A 160 10.41 -9.86 -6.56
CA ASN A 160 11.34 -10.83 -5.99
C ASN A 160 11.62 -10.50 -4.51
N PRO A 161 10.77 -10.93 -3.57
CA PRO A 161 10.93 -10.60 -2.16
C PRO A 161 12.24 -11.08 -1.56
N LEU A 162 12.76 -12.23 -1.96
CA LEU A 162 14.04 -12.73 -1.44
C LEU A 162 15.24 -11.85 -1.81
N ALA A 163 15.18 -11.14 -2.93
CA ALA A 163 16.21 -10.17 -3.27
C ALA A 163 15.95 -8.78 -2.66
N ALA A 164 14.68 -8.37 -2.57
CA ALA A 164 14.30 -7.00 -2.24
C ALA A 164 14.05 -6.74 -0.74
N VAL A 165 13.62 -7.75 0.02
CA VAL A 165 13.23 -7.58 1.43
C VAL A 165 14.37 -8.05 2.35
N PRO A 166 14.63 -7.36 3.47
CA PRO A 166 15.70 -7.75 4.40
C PRO A 166 15.42 -9.09 5.09
N ASN A 167 16.49 -9.72 5.60
CA ASN A 167 16.45 -10.98 6.35
C ASN A 167 16.03 -12.20 5.51
N LYS A 168 16.85 -12.53 4.52
CA LYS A 168 16.61 -13.66 3.59
C LYS A 168 16.34 -15.01 4.29
N LYS A 169 17.06 -15.32 5.37
CA LYS A 169 16.83 -16.57 6.13
C LYS A 169 15.42 -16.66 6.70
N LYS A 170 14.93 -15.57 7.29
CA LYS A 170 13.55 -15.50 7.80
C LYS A 170 12.52 -15.58 6.68
N LEU A 171 12.78 -14.92 5.56
CA LEU A 171 11.90 -14.98 4.40
C LEU A 171 11.82 -16.39 3.81
N SER A 172 12.95 -17.07 3.59
CA SER A 172 12.96 -18.45 3.11
C SER A 172 12.18 -19.36 4.06
N ALA A 173 12.42 -19.25 5.37
CA ALA A 173 11.67 -19.99 6.37
C ALA A 173 10.17 -19.65 6.39
N ALA A 174 9.80 -18.43 6.06
CA ALA A 174 8.40 -18.02 5.95
C ALA A 174 7.74 -18.64 4.71
N LEU A 175 8.39 -18.55 3.55
CA LEU A 175 7.90 -19.15 2.30
C LEU A 175 7.73 -20.66 2.41
N SER A 176 8.64 -21.34 3.13
CA SER A 176 8.57 -22.80 3.35
C SER A 176 7.38 -23.26 4.21
N LYS A 177 6.69 -22.34 4.90
CA LYS A 177 5.48 -22.66 5.68
C LYS A 177 4.18 -22.52 4.89
N LEU A 178 4.25 -22.04 3.68
CA LEU A 178 3.07 -21.90 2.82
C LEU A 178 2.57 -23.27 2.36
N LYS A 179 1.28 -23.41 2.17
CA LYS A 179 0.67 -24.58 1.52
C LYS A 179 0.82 -24.52 0.01
N PHE A 180 0.90 -23.32 -0.57
CA PHE A 180 1.21 -23.11 -1.97
C PHE A 180 1.85 -21.73 -2.18
N LEU A 181 2.74 -21.66 -3.17
CA LEU A 181 3.36 -20.45 -3.67
C LEU A 181 3.16 -20.40 -5.19
N VAL A 182 2.66 -19.28 -5.70
CA VAL A 182 2.58 -19.03 -7.14
C VAL A 182 3.47 -17.84 -7.46
N VAL A 183 4.45 -18.02 -8.33
CA VAL A 183 5.33 -16.94 -8.79
C VAL A 183 5.04 -16.68 -10.27
N MET A 184 4.73 -15.44 -10.60
CA MET A 184 4.48 -14.97 -11.95
C MET A 184 5.56 -13.95 -12.29
N ASP A 185 6.62 -14.40 -12.93
CA ASP A 185 7.78 -13.59 -13.31
C ASP A 185 8.28 -14.02 -14.69
N PRO A 186 8.76 -13.13 -15.55
CA PRO A 186 9.32 -13.50 -16.85
C PRO A 186 10.66 -14.22 -16.75
N LEU A 187 11.33 -14.16 -15.61
CA LEU A 187 12.62 -14.79 -15.35
C LEU A 187 12.56 -15.65 -14.08
N GLU A 188 13.44 -16.66 -14.03
CA GLU A 188 13.70 -17.39 -12.79
C GLU A 188 14.40 -16.45 -11.79
N THR A 189 13.83 -16.35 -10.60
CA THR A 189 14.30 -15.47 -9.53
C THR A 189 14.55 -16.26 -8.26
N GLU A 190 15.25 -15.67 -7.29
CA GLU A 190 15.50 -16.32 -6.00
C GLU A 190 14.20 -16.74 -5.30
N THR A 191 13.11 -16.00 -5.50
CA THR A 191 11.81 -16.36 -4.92
C THR A 191 11.17 -17.57 -5.62
N SER A 192 11.33 -17.68 -6.95
CA SER A 192 10.80 -18.85 -7.70
C SER A 192 11.61 -20.12 -7.49
N GLU A 193 12.85 -20.00 -7.03
CA GLU A 193 13.80 -21.09 -6.92
C GLU A 193 14.36 -21.32 -5.51
N PHE A 194 13.85 -20.63 -4.49
CA PHE A 194 14.40 -20.68 -3.13
C PHE A 194 14.51 -22.10 -2.57
N TRP A 195 13.65 -22.99 -2.99
CA TRP A 195 13.61 -24.40 -2.62
C TRP A 195 14.73 -25.24 -3.24
N LYS A 196 15.38 -24.76 -4.30
CA LYS A 196 16.49 -25.45 -4.97
C LYS A 196 17.80 -25.39 -4.18
N ASN A 197 17.83 -24.68 -3.08
CA ASN A 197 18.93 -24.63 -2.12
C ASN A 197 20.27 -24.13 -2.70
N PHE A 198 20.26 -22.98 -3.31
CA PHE A 198 21.46 -22.35 -3.86
C PHE A 198 22.38 -21.74 -2.77
N GLY A 199 23.33 -22.56 -2.28
CA GLY A 199 24.44 -22.09 -1.46
C GLY A 199 24.12 -21.78 0.00
N PRO A 200 25.06 -21.19 0.76
CA PRO A 200 25.03 -21.10 2.22
C PRO A 200 23.95 -20.18 2.81
N LEU A 201 23.17 -19.51 1.98
CA LEU A 201 22.05 -18.66 2.41
C LEU A 201 20.72 -19.42 2.47
N ASN A 202 20.70 -20.69 2.08
CA ASN A 202 19.50 -21.45 1.87
C ASN A 202 19.47 -22.68 2.80
N ASP A 203 18.95 -22.49 4.00
CA ASP A 203 18.70 -23.56 4.97
C ASP A 203 17.31 -24.20 4.72
N VAL A 204 16.86 -24.25 3.46
CA VAL A 204 15.56 -24.80 3.09
C VAL A 204 15.69 -26.30 2.91
N ASP A 205 14.89 -27.04 3.66
CA ASP A 205 14.74 -28.49 3.47
C ASP A 205 13.73 -28.74 2.34
N ALA A 206 14.24 -28.98 1.14
CA ALA A 206 13.42 -29.19 -0.04
C ALA A 206 12.46 -30.40 0.08
N SER A 207 12.70 -31.31 1.00
CA SER A 207 11.81 -32.46 1.25
C SER A 207 10.51 -32.07 1.97
N LYS A 208 10.45 -30.85 2.49
CA LYS A 208 9.29 -30.32 3.24
C LYS A 208 8.48 -29.30 2.47
N ILE A 209 8.77 -29.08 1.20
CA ILE A 209 8.09 -28.12 0.34
C ILE A 209 7.19 -28.85 -0.65
#